data_a0789877f83692202c2e070df8651bf9
#
_entry.id   a0789877f83692202c2e070df8651bf9
#
_cell.length_a   1.000
_cell.length_b   1.000
_cell.length_c   1.000
_cell.angle_alpha   90.00
_cell.angle_beta   90.00
_cell.angle_gamma   90.00
#
_symmetry.space_group_name_H-M   'P 1'
#
loop_
_entity.id
_entity.type
_entity.pdbx_description
1 polymer ?
#
loop_
_entity_poly.entity_id
_entity_poly.type
_entity_poly.pdbx_seq_one_letter_code
_entity_poly.pdbx_strand_id
1 'polypeptide(L)'
;MSAASDYLENEVLDHVLGKGTRDFPSPTNLRVGLFTSMPTDSGGGTEVSGSGYGRQAVTFNAASSGSATTSGDLTFGPASGGDFGTIQGIGIFDATTSGNLLIFTTLAAPKTVSDGDTFVISAGNLTVSLA
;
A
#
# COMPACT_ATOMS: atom_id res chain seq x y z
N MET A 1 9.25 -0.04 -8.69
CA MET A 1 8.36 0.97 -9.32
C MET A 1 6.94 0.78 -8.80
N SER A 2 6.34 1.84 -8.35
CA SER A 2 4.95 1.83 -7.90
C SER A 2 4.03 2.22 -9.05
N ALA A 3 2.79 1.73 -9.02
CA ALA A 3 1.77 2.06 -10.00
C ALA A 3 0.55 2.65 -9.27
N ALA A 4 -0.02 3.69 -9.84
CA ALA A 4 -1.28 4.24 -9.37
C ALA A 4 -2.43 3.40 -9.88
N SER A 5 -3.50 3.32 -9.09
CA SER A 5 -4.75 2.73 -9.54
C SER A 5 -5.52 3.72 -10.42
N ASP A 6 -6.42 3.21 -11.25
CA ASP A 6 -7.33 4.06 -12.04
C ASP A 6 -8.06 5.08 -11.17
N TYR A 7 -8.44 4.67 -9.97
CA TYR A 7 -9.10 5.57 -9.01
C TYR A 7 -8.22 6.78 -8.70
N LEU A 8 -6.98 6.54 -8.30
CA LEU A 8 -6.07 7.62 -7.93
C LEU A 8 -5.73 8.50 -9.13
N GLU A 9 -5.50 7.89 -10.29
CA GLU A 9 -5.17 8.63 -11.51
C GLU A 9 -6.28 9.62 -11.87
N ASN A 10 -7.53 9.17 -11.82
CA ASN A 10 -8.67 10.03 -12.13
C ASN A 10 -8.81 11.15 -11.11
N GLU A 11 -8.69 10.85 -9.82
CA GLU A 11 -8.81 11.86 -8.76
C GLU A 11 -7.73 12.94 -8.89
N VAL A 12 -6.49 12.54 -9.18
CA VAL A 12 -5.38 13.48 -9.36
C VAL A 12 -5.59 14.36 -10.59
N LEU A 13 -6.00 13.76 -11.72
CA LEU A 13 -6.25 14.50 -12.95
C LEU A 13 -7.39 15.48 -12.79
N ASP A 14 -8.48 15.07 -12.19
CA ASP A 14 -9.63 15.95 -11.95
C ASP A 14 -9.25 17.11 -11.05
N HIS A 15 -8.47 16.83 -10.01
CA HIS A 15 -7.99 17.87 -9.10
C HIS A 15 -7.09 18.89 -9.80
N VAL A 16 -6.09 18.41 -10.53
CA VAL A 16 -5.09 19.25 -11.19
C VAL A 16 -5.70 20.03 -12.35
N LEU A 17 -6.57 19.40 -13.14
CA LEU A 17 -7.14 20.00 -14.33
C LEU A 17 -8.44 20.78 -14.06
N GLY A 18 -8.90 20.77 -12.82
CA GLY A 18 -10.08 21.52 -12.42
C GLY A 18 -11.38 20.98 -12.98
N LYS A 19 -11.45 19.67 -13.18
CA LYS A 19 -12.63 18.97 -13.68
C LYS A 19 -13.21 18.07 -12.60
N GLY A 20 -14.39 17.52 -12.86
CA GLY A 20 -15.05 16.60 -11.94
C GLY A 20 -15.21 17.18 -10.54
N THR A 21 -15.14 16.32 -9.57
CA THR A 21 -15.15 16.67 -8.16
C THR A 21 -13.71 17.01 -7.74
N ARG A 22 -13.42 18.28 -7.62
CA ARG A 22 -12.06 18.76 -7.28
C ARG A 22 -11.69 18.57 -5.83
N ASP A 23 -12.42 17.72 -5.15
CA ASP A 23 -12.34 17.53 -3.71
C ASP A 23 -11.72 16.18 -3.41
N PHE A 24 -10.42 16.04 -3.73
CA PHE A 24 -9.65 14.89 -3.30
C PHE A 24 -9.09 15.21 -1.92
N PRO A 25 -9.81 14.84 -0.87
CA PRO A 25 -9.34 15.15 0.48
C PRO A 25 -8.06 14.38 0.75
N SER A 26 -7.14 15.02 1.43
CA SER A 26 -5.93 14.36 1.89
C SER A 26 -6.34 13.14 2.73
N PRO A 27 -5.94 11.92 2.36
CA PRO A 27 -6.33 10.76 3.13
C PRO A 27 -5.78 10.85 4.55
N THR A 28 -6.68 10.81 5.52
CA THR A 28 -6.30 10.84 6.93
C THR A 28 -6.01 9.45 7.49
N ASN A 29 -6.21 8.43 6.68
CA ASN A 29 -6.13 7.03 7.13
C ASN A 29 -5.40 6.16 6.09
N LEU A 30 -4.21 6.59 5.68
CA LEU A 30 -3.41 5.78 4.77
C LEU A 30 -2.96 4.49 5.44
N ARG A 31 -3.14 3.37 4.73
CA ARG A 31 -2.79 2.04 5.21
C ARG A 31 -2.04 1.28 4.15
N VAL A 32 -1.06 0.50 4.60
CA VAL A 32 -0.36 -0.44 3.72
C VAL A 32 -0.90 -1.84 3.99
N GLY A 33 -1.22 -2.55 2.93
CA GLY A 33 -1.60 -3.96 2.97
C GLY A 33 -0.64 -4.81 2.15
N LEU A 34 -0.62 -6.10 2.44
CA LEU A 34 0.24 -7.07 1.79
C LEU A 34 -0.57 -7.91 0.80
N PHE A 35 0.02 -8.21 -0.34
CA PHE A 35 -0.62 -9.02 -1.38
C PHE A 35 0.16 -10.31 -1.65
N THR A 36 -0.57 -11.42 -1.70
CA THR A 36 -0.03 -12.70 -2.18
C THR A 36 -0.24 -12.86 -3.69
N SER A 37 -1.19 -12.13 -4.25
CA SER A 37 -1.41 -12.02 -5.69
C SER A 37 -1.68 -10.55 -5.99
N MET A 38 -0.90 -9.98 -6.92
CA MET A 38 -0.93 -8.54 -7.15
C MET A 38 -2.24 -8.07 -7.80
N PRO A 39 -2.72 -6.88 -7.41
CA PRO A 39 -3.84 -6.25 -8.10
C PRO A 39 -3.41 -5.66 -9.44
N THR A 40 -4.39 -5.21 -10.21
CA THR A 40 -4.19 -4.41 -11.41
C THR A 40 -4.68 -2.98 -11.15
N ASP A 41 -4.53 -2.10 -12.14
CA ASP A 41 -4.99 -0.71 -12.04
C ASP A 41 -6.46 -0.61 -11.65
N SER A 42 -7.28 -1.55 -12.10
CA SER A 42 -8.72 -1.58 -11.82
C SER A 42 -9.07 -2.35 -10.54
N GLY A 43 -8.07 -2.84 -9.81
CA GLY A 43 -8.28 -3.58 -8.56
C GLY A 43 -7.98 -5.07 -8.69
N GLY A 44 -8.65 -5.89 -7.89
CA GLY A 44 -8.42 -7.32 -7.85
C GLY A 44 -7.25 -7.70 -6.95
N GLY A 45 -6.60 -8.82 -7.28
CA GLY A 45 -5.53 -9.36 -6.45
C GLY A 45 -6.05 -10.06 -5.21
N THR A 46 -5.13 -10.53 -4.39
CA THR A 46 -5.44 -11.20 -3.14
C THR A 46 -4.62 -10.59 -2.02
N GLU A 47 -5.29 -9.85 -1.16
CA GLU A 47 -4.67 -9.34 0.05
C GLU A 47 -4.55 -10.46 1.07
N VAL A 48 -3.50 -10.43 1.89
CA VAL A 48 -3.34 -11.38 3.00
C VAL A 48 -4.57 -11.33 3.90
N SER A 49 -5.03 -12.50 4.32
CA SER A 49 -6.06 -12.63 5.34
C SER A 49 -5.60 -13.71 6.31
N GLY A 50 -5.79 -13.51 7.59
CA GLY A 50 -5.39 -14.48 8.58
C GLY A 50 -5.18 -13.84 9.93
N SER A 51 -5.05 -14.66 10.95
CA SER A 51 -4.82 -14.17 12.30
C SER A 51 -3.47 -13.48 12.40
N GLY A 52 -3.45 -12.35 13.04
CA GLY A 52 -2.25 -11.53 13.20
C GLY A 52 -2.04 -10.54 12.05
N TYR A 53 -2.80 -10.64 10.96
CA TYR A 53 -2.71 -9.68 9.88
C TYR A 53 -3.66 -8.50 10.09
N GLY A 54 -3.18 -7.33 9.74
CA GLY A 54 -3.97 -6.13 9.59
C GLY A 54 -3.16 -5.12 8.80
N ARG A 55 -3.83 -4.29 8.02
CA ARG A 55 -3.16 -3.18 7.34
C ARG A 55 -2.53 -2.26 8.37
N GLN A 56 -1.35 -1.76 8.07
CA GLN A 56 -0.61 -0.90 8.99
C GLN A 56 -0.71 0.56 8.57
N ALA A 57 -0.89 1.43 9.56
CA ALA A 57 -0.88 2.88 9.33
C ALA A 57 0.48 3.29 8.78
N VAL A 58 0.47 4.14 7.77
CA VAL A 58 1.70 4.60 7.12
C VAL A 58 1.74 6.12 7.10
N THR A 59 2.93 6.66 7.34
CA THR A 59 3.21 8.08 7.18
C THR A 59 4.41 8.24 6.27
N PHE A 60 4.43 9.31 5.52
CA PHE A 60 5.50 9.61 4.57
C PHE A 60 6.19 10.91 4.96
N ASN A 61 7.47 11.01 4.64
CA ASN A 61 8.17 12.28 4.65
C ASN A 61 7.61 13.18 3.55
N ALA A 62 7.84 14.47 3.65
CA ALA A 62 7.43 15.39 2.59
C ALA A 62 8.10 15.01 1.28
N ALA A 63 7.34 15.11 0.18
CA ALA A 63 7.86 14.77 -1.13
C ALA A 63 8.97 15.73 -1.54
N SER A 64 9.98 15.19 -2.22
CA SER A 64 11.09 15.95 -2.76
C SER A 64 11.51 15.32 -4.09
N SER A 65 11.70 16.15 -5.10
CA SER A 65 12.09 15.69 -6.44
C SER A 65 11.14 14.63 -7.02
N GLY A 66 9.85 14.74 -6.71
CA GLY A 66 8.83 13.82 -7.21
C GLY A 66 8.79 12.48 -6.49
N SER A 67 9.42 12.37 -5.34
CA SER A 67 9.47 11.13 -4.54
C SER A 67 9.14 11.39 -3.09
N ALA A 68 8.58 10.39 -2.43
CA ALA A 68 8.35 10.40 -0.99
C ALA A 68 8.67 9.02 -0.42
N THR A 69 9.25 8.99 0.76
CA THR A 69 9.61 7.75 1.45
C THR A 69 8.87 7.66 2.78
N THR A 70 8.70 6.43 3.27
CA THR A 70 8.08 6.21 4.58
C THR A 70 8.94 6.78 5.70
N SER A 71 8.26 7.37 6.70
CA SER A 71 8.92 7.99 7.85
C SER A 71 9.02 7.08 9.07
N GLY A 72 8.37 5.92 9.04
CA GLY A 72 8.39 4.97 10.15
C GLY A 72 8.33 3.53 9.66
N ASP A 73 8.64 2.59 10.56
CA ASP A 73 8.60 1.17 10.25
C ASP A 73 7.15 0.69 10.13
N LEU A 74 6.93 -0.28 9.24
CA LEU A 74 5.66 -0.99 9.11
C LEU A 74 5.88 -2.44 9.53
N THR A 75 5.16 -2.88 10.55
CA THR A 75 5.30 -4.23 11.09
C THR A 75 3.98 -4.97 10.97
N PHE A 76 4.01 -6.09 10.24
CA PHE A 76 2.84 -6.94 10.01
C PHE A 76 3.04 -8.27 10.71
N GLY A 77 2.07 -8.66 11.53
CA GLY A 77 2.17 -9.92 12.26
C GLY A 77 2.49 -9.73 13.73
N PRO A 78 2.96 -10.79 14.41
CA PRO A 78 3.29 -12.10 13.83
C PRO A 78 2.06 -12.86 13.32
N ALA A 79 2.25 -13.65 12.27
CA ALA A 79 1.23 -14.58 11.78
C ALA A 79 0.90 -15.59 12.88
N SER A 80 -0.36 -15.89 13.06
CA SER A 80 -0.81 -16.74 14.17
C SER A 80 -1.85 -17.74 13.67
N GLY A 81 -1.62 -19.01 13.97
CA GLY A 81 -2.53 -20.09 13.57
C GLY A 81 -2.52 -20.38 12.08
N GLY A 82 -1.51 -19.95 11.37
CA GLY A 82 -1.34 -20.16 9.94
C GLY A 82 -0.41 -19.14 9.32
N ASP A 83 0.00 -19.40 8.09
CA ASP A 83 0.93 -18.55 7.36
C ASP A 83 0.20 -17.35 6.74
N PHE A 84 0.92 -16.24 6.51
CA PHE A 84 0.44 -15.18 5.61
C PHE A 84 0.61 -15.59 4.15
N GLY A 85 1.53 -16.51 3.87
CA GLY A 85 1.88 -16.97 2.54
C GLY A 85 3.07 -16.23 1.98
N THR A 86 3.23 -16.30 0.66
CA THR A 86 4.32 -15.62 -0.03
C THR A 86 3.85 -14.23 -0.46
N ILE A 87 4.46 -13.21 0.10
CA ILE A 87 4.13 -11.81 -0.19
C ILE A 87 4.78 -11.41 -1.51
N GLN A 88 3.97 -11.08 -2.49
CA GLN A 88 4.44 -10.63 -3.81
C GLN A 88 4.64 -9.11 -3.88
N GLY A 89 3.86 -8.37 -3.10
CA GLY A 89 3.93 -6.93 -3.10
C GLY A 89 3.04 -6.30 -2.06
N ILE A 90 2.91 -4.98 -2.16
CA ILE A 90 2.12 -4.18 -1.21
C ILE A 90 1.16 -3.27 -1.95
N GLY A 91 0.14 -2.81 -1.24
CA GLY A 91 -0.76 -1.77 -1.71
C GLY A 91 -0.96 -0.71 -0.64
N ILE A 92 -1.19 0.51 -1.08
CA ILE A 92 -1.52 1.63 -0.20
C ILE A 92 -3.01 1.93 -0.39
N PHE A 93 -3.74 1.94 0.71
CA PHE A 93 -5.19 2.14 0.74
C PHE A 93 -5.55 3.38 1.54
N ASP A 94 -6.75 3.89 1.33
CA ASP A 94 -7.30 5.03 2.08
C ASP A 94 -8.17 4.60 3.26
N ALA A 95 -8.17 3.33 3.62
CA ALA A 95 -8.98 2.79 4.71
C ALA A 95 -8.32 1.59 5.39
N THR A 96 -8.70 1.33 6.63
CA THR A 96 -8.21 0.18 7.40
C THR A 96 -8.69 -1.14 6.81
N THR A 97 -9.93 -1.16 6.30
CA THR A 97 -10.54 -2.30 5.61
C THR A 97 -11.32 -1.77 4.43
N SER A 98 -11.48 -2.58 3.38
CA SER A 98 -12.16 -2.13 2.16
C SER A 98 -11.52 -0.84 1.62
N GLY A 99 -12.29 0.16 1.23
CA GLY A 99 -11.79 1.42 0.74
C GLY A 99 -11.18 1.32 -0.66
N ASN A 100 -10.41 2.33 -1.02
CA ASN A 100 -9.83 2.43 -2.34
C ASN A 100 -8.35 2.07 -2.31
N LEU A 101 -7.93 1.23 -3.25
CA LEU A 101 -6.51 1.02 -3.53
C LEU A 101 -5.99 2.25 -4.28
N LEU A 102 -4.93 2.85 -3.78
CA LEU A 102 -4.36 4.05 -4.38
C LEU A 102 -3.13 3.71 -5.21
N ILE A 103 -2.17 3.03 -4.62
CA ILE A 103 -0.87 2.73 -5.23
C ILE A 103 -0.51 1.30 -4.87
N PHE A 104 0.15 0.59 -5.78
CA PHE A 104 0.63 -0.76 -5.52
C PHE A 104 1.99 -0.97 -6.17
N THR A 105 2.77 -1.88 -5.61
CA THR A 105 4.09 -2.21 -6.12
C THR A 105 4.49 -3.63 -5.72
N THR A 106 5.24 -4.29 -6.59
CA THR A 106 5.82 -5.60 -6.28
C THR A 106 7.07 -5.44 -5.42
N LEU A 107 7.36 -6.42 -4.60
CA LEU A 107 8.62 -6.50 -3.88
C LEU A 107 9.74 -6.84 -4.87
N ALA A 108 10.96 -6.40 -4.57
CA ALA A 108 12.15 -6.77 -5.35
C ALA A 108 12.33 -8.29 -5.36
N ALA A 109 12.01 -8.95 -4.25
CA ALA A 109 11.95 -10.40 -4.14
C ALA A 109 10.78 -10.79 -3.25
N PRO A 110 9.99 -11.80 -3.63
CA PRO A 110 8.90 -12.28 -2.77
C PRO A 110 9.43 -12.76 -1.42
N LYS A 111 8.61 -12.57 -0.38
CA LYS A 111 8.93 -12.98 0.99
C LYS A 111 7.86 -13.92 1.50
N THR A 112 8.26 -15.09 1.96
CA THR A 112 7.35 -16.03 2.61
C THR A 112 7.26 -15.73 4.10
N VAL A 113 6.04 -15.54 4.59
CA VAL A 113 5.76 -15.27 6.01
C VAL A 113 4.98 -16.46 6.55
N SER A 114 5.66 -17.28 7.32
CA SER A 114 5.09 -18.48 7.92
C SER A 114 4.48 -18.17 9.28
N ASP A 115 3.74 -19.13 9.82
CA ASP A 115 3.18 -19.02 11.17
C ASP A 115 4.27 -18.63 12.17
N GLY A 116 4.01 -17.59 12.96
CA GLY A 116 4.96 -17.05 13.92
C GLY A 116 5.91 -15.98 13.36
N ASP A 117 5.98 -15.83 12.04
CA ASP A 117 6.85 -14.85 11.41
C ASP A 117 6.22 -13.46 11.37
N THR A 118 7.09 -12.45 11.31
CA THR A 118 6.72 -11.04 11.19
C THR A 118 7.33 -10.47 9.92
N PHE A 119 6.56 -9.66 9.18
CA PHE A 119 7.04 -8.97 8.00
C PHE A 119 7.23 -7.48 8.36
N VAL A 120 8.42 -6.95 8.10
CA VAL A 120 8.74 -5.55 8.43
C VAL A 120 9.22 -4.82 7.18
N ILE A 121 8.67 -3.61 6.97
CA ILE A 121 9.19 -2.63 6.02
C ILE A 121 9.79 -1.51 6.86
N SER A 122 11.11 -1.40 6.87
CA SER A 122 11.80 -0.38 7.64
C SER A 122 11.58 1.01 7.08
N ALA A 123 11.66 2.02 7.94
CA ALA A 123 11.52 3.41 7.53
C ALA A 123 12.46 3.73 6.37
N GLY A 124 11.95 4.42 5.36
CA GLY A 124 12.70 4.79 4.17
C GLY A 124 12.77 3.71 3.09
N ASN A 125 12.28 2.50 3.37
CA ASN A 125 12.38 1.39 2.41
C ASN A 125 11.17 1.28 1.47
N LEU A 126 10.12 2.06 1.69
CA LEU A 126 9.02 2.17 0.74
C LEU A 126 9.06 3.57 0.14
N THR A 127 9.26 3.64 -1.16
CA THR A 127 9.33 4.89 -1.92
C THR A 127 8.19 4.95 -2.91
N VAL A 128 7.52 6.09 -2.94
CA VAL A 128 6.49 6.41 -3.94
C VAL A 128 7.02 7.56 -4.79
N SER A 129 7.00 7.38 -6.08
CA SER A 129 7.47 8.38 -7.04
C SER A 129 6.40 8.71 -8.05
N LEU A 130 6.36 9.97 -8.44
CA LEU A 130 5.53 10.46 -9.54
C LEU A 130 6.47 10.95 -10.64
N ALA A 131 6.40 10.30 -11.78
CA ALA A 131 7.28 10.62 -12.90
C ALA A 131 6.53 11.32 -14.02
#